data_3bd17af83c231dedf8f20df3ac2aac56
#
_entry.id   3bd17af83c231dedf8f20df3ac2aac56
#
_cell.length_a   1.000
_cell.length_b   1.000
_cell.length_c   1.000
_cell.angle_alpha   90.00
_cell.angle_beta   90.00
_cell.angle_gamma   90.00
#
_symmetry.space_group_name_H-M   'P 1'
#
loop_
_entity.id
_entity.type
_entity.pdbx_description
1 polymer ?
#
loop_
_entity_poly.entity_id
_entity_poly.type
_entity_poly.pdbx_seq_one_letter_code
_entity_poly.pdbx_strand_id
1 'polypeptide(L)'
;MSIDLGRDIAQFGNLQLLAKQVVEGFISGIHKSPFHGFSSEFAEHRLYNQGESTKHIDWKLYARTDKLYTKRYEEETNMRCHFILDVSSSMYYPEVERLSRTQLNKIGFSVLATASIMELVKQQRDAVGISLYSDQLHYSIPEKGSERHFQMIYSQLNEVLTDKPVERKTKTYTFLHQIAERLKRRSMIVIFSDMLQTEVEQEQLFEALRHLKYNKHQVVLFHVLDVAKEVDFNFEDAPKRFFDVESNEFIDLYANQLKDKYQEQMKSYLNLLKLKCQQYKINYQQIDITKDMDSVLRRFLAERY
;
A
#
# COMPACT_ATOMS: atom_id res chain seq x y z
N MET A 1 18.74 18.12 14.19
CA MET A 1 19.07 16.89 14.92
C MET A 1 19.65 15.94 13.88
N SER A 2 20.99 15.83 13.83
CA SER A 2 21.73 15.05 12.83
C SER A 2 21.48 13.56 13.09
N ILE A 3 20.73 12.90 12.22
CA ILE A 3 20.49 11.46 12.26
C ILE A 3 21.75 10.79 11.70
N ASP A 4 22.31 9.91 12.52
CA ASP A 4 23.57 9.20 12.28
C ASP A 4 23.41 8.24 11.09
N LEU A 5 23.89 8.63 9.92
CA LEU A 5 23.84 7.88 8.65
C LEU A 5 24.38 6.44 8.75
N GLY A 6 25.25 6.15 9.70
CA GLY A 6 25.82 4.81 9.93
C GLY A 6 24.81 3.82 10.54
N ARG A 7 23.79 4.28 11.26
CA ARG A 7 22.73 3.44 11.84
C ARG A 7 21.64 3.09 10.84
N ASP A 8 21.36 3.95 9.86
CA ASP A 8 20.30 3.73 8.87
C ASP A 8 20.62 2.55 7.93
N ILE A 9 21.91 2.35 7.60
CA ILE A 9 22.34 1.27 6.69
C ILE A 9 22.18 -0.11 7.31
N ALA A 10 22.38 -0.25 8.64
CA ALA A 10 22.15 -1.50 9.37
C ALA A 10 20.65 -1.79 9.59
N GLN A 11 19.78 -0.78 9.45
CA GLN A 11 18.36 -0.89 9.76
C GLN A 11 17.53 -1.43 8.59
N PHE A 12 17.91 -1.18 7.33
CA PHE A 12 17.27 -1.86 6.20
C PHE A 12 17.50 -3.38 6.21
N GLY A 13 18.51 -3.88 6.92
CA GLY A 13 18.69 -5.30 7.22
C GLY A 13 17.64 -5.86 8.20
N ASN A 14 16.83 -5.00 8.85
CA ASN A 14 15.70 -5.41 9.69
C ASN A 14 14.47 -4.58 9.35
N LEU A 15 13.82 -4.94 8.24
CA LEU A 15 12.62 -4.28 7.71
C LEU A 15 11.51 -4.12 8.77
N GLN A 16 11.32 -5.12 9.63
CA GLN A 16 10.32 -5.06 10.69
C GLN A 16 10.62 -3.96 11.72
N LEU A 17 11.88 -3.82 12.12
CA LEU A 17 12.27 -2.77 13.06
C LEU A 17 12.07 -1.38 12.44
N LEU A 18 12.46 -1.23 11.18
CA LEU A 18 12.29 0.01 10.43
C LEU A 18 10.81 0.39 10.28
N ALA A 19 9.96 -0.58 9.95
CA ALA A 19 8.51 -0.40 9.86
C ALA A 19 7.90 0.06 11.20
N LYS A 20 8.29 -0.55 12.31
CA LYS A 20 7.87 -0.11 13.66
C LYS A 20 8.26 1.33 13.95
N GLN A 21 9.49 1.72 13.65
CA GLN A 21 9.95 3.10 13.84
C GLN A 21 9.18 4.11 12.99
N VAL A 22 8.83 3.76 11.75
CA VAL A 22 7.98 4.60 10.88
C VAL A 22 6.61 4.77 11.52
N VAL A 23 5.99 3.70 11.98
CA VAL A 23 4.67 3.74 12.63
C VAL A 23 4.69 4.51 13.94
N GLU A 24 5.68 4.29 14.79
CA GLU A 24 5.85 5.02 16.07
C GLU A 24 6.04 6.52 15.84
N GLY A 25 6.88 6.89 14.86
CA GLY A 25 7.07 8.28 14.46
C GLY A 25 5.79 8.93 13.95
N PHE A 26 5.05 8.21 13.13
CA PHE A 26 3.76 8.63 12.58
C PHE A 26 2.71 8.83 13.69
N ILE A 27 2.54 7.86 14.59
CA ILE A 27 1.60 7.94 15.72
C ILE A 27 1.97 9.11 16.64
N SER A 28 3.25 9.28 16.97
CA SER A 28 3.73 10.40 17.78
C SER A 28 3.47 11.75 17.11
N GLY A 29 3.55 11.82 15.78
CA GLY A 29 3.22 13.00 14.98
C GLY A 29 1.72 13.32 15.02
N ILE A 30 0.85 12.31 15.00
CA ILE A 30 -0.61 12.48 15.12
C ILE A 30 -0.99 13.04 16.51
N HIS A 31 -0.39 12.54 17.59
CA HIS A 31 -0.68 13.02 18.94
C HIS A 31 -0.30 14.49 19.17
N LYS A 32 0.59 15.05 18.37
CA LYS A 32 0.91 16.49 18.39
C LYS A 32 -0.05 17.34 17.54
N SER A 33 -0.91 16.71 16.74
CA SER A 33 -1.94 17.35 15.92
C SER A 33 -3.28 17.34 16.66
N PRO A 34 -4.13 18.38 16.54
CA PRO A 34 -5.43 18.44 17.23
C PRO A 34 -6.48 17.43 16.75
N PHE A 35 -6.10 16.45 15.93
CA PHE A 35 -6.95 15.33 15.56
C PHE A 35 -7.01 14.33 16.72
N HIS A 36 -7.99 14.54 17.62
CA HIS A 36 -8.34 13.62 18.69
C HIS A 36 -9.03 12.38 18.07
N GLY A 37 -8.58 11.19 18.45
CA GLY A 37 -9.41 10.00 18.49
C GLY A 37 -9.02 8.82 17.61
N PHE A 38 -7.83 8.23 17.80
CA PHE A 38 -7.60 6.82 17.47
C PHE A 38 -7.30 6.05 18.77
N SER A 39 -8.31 5.96 19.65
CA SER A 39 -8.30 5.01 20.76
C SER A 39 -9.34 3.95 20.45
N SER A 40 -8.90 2.81 19.94
CA SER A 40 -9.67 1.58 19.99
C SER A 40 -9.63 1.08 21.43
N GLU A 41 -10.76 0.87 22.01
CA GLU A 41 -11.14 0.26 23.26
C GLU A 41 -11.93 1.19 24.15
N PHE A 42 -13.17 1.39 23.77
CA PHE A 42 -14.20 1.67 24.75
C PHE A 42 -15.44 0.86 24.39
N ALA A 43 -15.65 -0.25 25.08
CA ALA A 43 -16.94 -0.90 25.11
C ALA A 43 -17.91 0.03 25.87
N GLU A 44 -18.77 0.68 25.14
CA GLU A 44 -19.79 1.56 25.71
C GLU A 44 -20.80 0.69 26.45
N HIS A 45 -20.98 0.94 27.77
CA HIS A 45 -22.06 0.35 28.52
C HIS A 45 -23.35 1.09 28.19
N ARG A 46 -24.20 0.50 27.37
CA ARG A 46 -25.54 1.03 27.06
C ARG A 46 -26.53 0.53 28.08
N LEU A 47 -27.40 1.40 28.55
CA LEU A 47 -28.55 1.00 29.38
C LEU A 47 -29.37 -0.04 28.63
N TYR A 48 -29.69 -1.15 29.29
CA TYR A 48 -30.54 -2.19 28.77
C TYR A 48 -31.97 -1.66 28.54
N ASN A 49 -32.51 -1.89 27.36
CA ASN A 49 -33.90 -1.60 27.04
C ASN A 49 -34.71 -2.88 27.10
N GLN A 50 -35.95 -2.82 27.64
CA GLN A 50 -36.87 -3.96 27.68
C GLN A 50 -37.11 -4.48 26.25
N GLY A 51 -36.91 -5.80 26.08
CA GLY A 51 -37.03 -6.47 24.78
C GLY A 51 -35.71 -6.84 24.11
N GLU A 52 -34.56 -6.38 24.63
CA GLU A 52 -33.27 -6.81 24.15
C GLU A 52 -32.84 -8.16 24.77
N SER A 53 -31.91 -8.87 24.12
CA SER A 53 -31.40 -10.15 24.64
C SER A 53 -30.66 -9.96 25.96
N THR A 54 -31.01 -10.70 26.98
CA THR A 54 -30.38 -10.69 28.30
C THR A 54 -28.98 -11.31 28.34
N LYS A 55 -28.56 -11.95 27.25
CA LYS A 55 -27.31 -12.69 27.13
C LYS A 55 -26.05 -11.77 27.32
N HIS A 56 -26.18 -10.51 27.03
CA HIS A 56 -25.08 -9.54 27.03
C HIS A 56 -25.13 -8.55 28.20
N ILE A 57 -25.99 -8.82 29.21
CA ILE A 57 -26.05 -7.99 30.41
C ILE A 57 -24.75 -8.13 31.24
N ASP A 58 -24.18 -6.99 31.68
CA ASP A 58 -23.07 -6.98 32.63
C ASP A 58 -23.56 -7.13 34.05
N TRP A 59 -23.65 -8.38 34.51
CA TRP A 59 -24.10 -8.71 35.87
C TRP A 59 -23.15 -8.16 36.97
N LYS A 60 -21.85 -7.95 36.66
CA LYS A 60 -20.90 -7.35 37.61
C LYS A 60 -21.15 -5.86 37.80
N LEU A 61 -21.50 -5.17 36.71
CA LEU A 61 -21.84 -3.75 36.79
C LEU A 61 -23.21 -3.54 37.44
N TYR A 62 -24.17 -4.42 37.12
CA TYR A 62 -25.46 -4.45 37.78
C TYR A 62 -25.34 -4.56 39.30
N ALA A 63 -24.53 -5.50 39.81
CA ALA A 63 -24.27 -5.66 41.26
C ALA A 63 -23.66 -4.45 41.95
N ARG A 64 -23.08 -3.50 41.22
CA ARG A 64 -22.46 -2.28 41.75
C ARG A 64 -23.33 -1.03 41.61
N THR A 65 -24.20 -1.00 40.61
CA THR A 65 -24.91 0.22 40.20
C THR A 65 -26.43 0.11 40.27
N ASP A 66 -26.93 -1.10 40.46
CA ASP A 66 -28.38 -1.43 40.44
C ASP A 66 -29.06 -1.05 39.11
N LYS A 67 -28.24 -0.84 38.04
CA LYS A 67 -28.71 -0.51 36.71
C LYS A 67 -28.28 -1.58 35.70
N LEU A 68 -29.21 -2.02 34.86
CA LEU A 68 -28.93 -3.01 33.83
C LEU A 68 -28.20 -2.34 32.64
N TYR A 69 -26.99 -2.80 32.37
CA TYR A 69 -26.19 -2.39 31.23
C TYR A 69 -25.91 -3.58 30.34
N THR A 70 -26.05 -3.41 29.04
CA THR A 70 -25.61 -4.37 28.03
C THR A 70 -24.18 -4.03 27.60
N LYS A 71 -23.30 -5.05 27.61
CA LYS A 71 -22.01 -4.97 26.96
C LYS A 71 -22.24 -4.94 25.44
N ARG A 72 -21.98 -3.83 24.81
CA ARG A 72 -21.84 -3.76 23.37
C ARG A 72 -20.46 -4.29 23.06
N TYR A 73 -20.39 -5.52 22.59
CA TYR A 73 -19.20 -5.99 21.88
C TYR A 73 -19.27 -5.29 20.53
N GLU A 74 -18.33 -4.39 20.22
CA GLU A 74 -18.00 -4.17 18.84
C GLU A 74 -17.61 -5.55 18.30
N GLU A 75 -18.31 -6.02 17.27
CA GLU A 75 -17.87 -7.21 16.56
C GLU A 75 -16.40 -6.90 16.20
N GLU A 76 -15.46 -7.67 16.75
CA GLU A 76 -14.09 -7.70 16.26
C GLU A 76 -14.22 -8.14 14.80
N THR A 77 -14.43 -7.19 13.92
CA THR A 77 -14.36 -7.43 12.48
C THR A 77 -12.89 -7.68 12.20
N ASN A 78 -12.48 -8.97 12.27
CA ASN A 78 -11.17 -9.40 11.82
C ASN A 78 -11.05 -9.02 10.34
N MET A 79 -10.63 -7.78 10.09
CA MET A 79 -10.45 -7.27 8.74
C MET A 79 -9.36 -8.08 8.05
N ARG A 80 -9.59 -8.43 6.82
CA ARG A 80 -8.59 -9.07 5.96
C ARG A 80 -7.99 -8.01 5.06
N CYS A 81 -6.69 -7.78 5.21
CA CYS A 81 -5.93 -6.88 4.38
C CYS A 81 -5.03 -7.68 3.43
N HIS A 82 -5.18 -7.49 2.13
CA HIS A 82 -4.36 -8.15 1.12
C HIS A 82 -3.53 -7.12 0.36
N PHE A 83 -2.22 -7.27 0.42
CA PHE A 83 -1.29 -6.43 -0.32
C PHE A 83 -1.01 -7.04 -1.68
N ILE A 84 -0.98 -6.21 -2.71
CA ILE A 84 -0.62 -6.57 -4.08
C ILE A 84 0.54 -5.66 -4.48
N LEU A 85 1.73 -6.23 -4.63
CA LEU A 85 2.93 -5.50 -5.00
C LEU A 85 3.37 -5.89 -6.39
N ASP A 86 3.55 -4.88 -7.22
CA ASP A 86 4.23 -4.97 -8.49
C ASP A 86 5.74 -5.09 -8.25
N VAL A 87 6.37 -6.14 -8.79
CA VAL A 87 7.82 -6.39 -8.71
C VAL A 87 8.45 -6.47 -10.08
N SER A 88 7.87 -5.77 -11.07
CA SER A 88 8.44 -5.57 -12.41
C SER A 88 9.74 -4.77 -12.36
N SER A 89 10.52 -4.82 -13.42
CA SER A 89 11.81 -4.12 -13.49
C SER A 89 11.66 -2.61 -13.33
N SER A 90 10.57 -2.02 -13.82
CA SER A 90 10.27 -0.59 -13.69
C SER A 90 10.16 -0.14 -12.23
N MET A 91 9.68 -1.00 -11.33
CA MET A 91 9.55 -0.70 -9.90
C MET A 91 10.90 -0.59 -9.17
N TYR A 92 11.99 -1.05 -9.75
CA TYR A 92 13.34 -0.90 -9.20
C TYR A 92 14.02 0.42 -9.61
N TYR A 93 13.32 1.25 -10.37
CA TYR A 93 13.74 2.62 -10.68
C TYR A 93 13.39 3.61 -9.55
N PRO A 94 14.22 4.64 -9.30
CA PRO A 94 15.56 4.83 -9.80
C PRO A 94 16.55 3.79 -9.24
N GLU A 95 17.64 3.53 -9.98
CA GLU A 95 18.69 2.66 -9.47
C GLU A 95 19.36 3.30 -8.26
N VAL A 96 19.38 2.58 -7.14
CA VAL A 96 19.93 3.03 -5.86
C VAL A 96 20.95 2.00 -5.40
N GLU A 97 22.21 2.41 -5.20
CA GLU A 97 23.25 1.49 -4.74
C GLU A 97 22.94 0.90 -3.36
N ARG A 98 22.36 1.71 -2.47
CA ARG A 98 21.94 1.29 -1.12
C ARG A 98 20.63 1.95 -0.73
N LEU A 99 19.63 1.16 -0.42
CA LEU A 99 18.36 1.64 0.08
C LEU A 99 18.52 2.23 1.50
N SER A 100 17.95 3.41 1.71
CA SER A 100 17.87 4.08 3.00
C SER A 100 16.52 4.78 3.12
N ARG A 101 16.13 5.27 4.32
CA ARG A 101 14.87 6.00 4.51
C ARG A 101 14.76 7.26 3.64
N THR A 102 15.86 7.85 3.26
CA THR A 102 15.94 9.08 2.46
C THR A 102 16.24 8.84 1.00
N GLN A 103 16.58 7.59 0.63
CA GLN A 103 16.96 7.20 -0.72
C GLN A 103 16.32 5.86 -1.06
N LEU A 104 15.11 5.93 -1.60
CA LEU A 104 14.29 4.80 -1.97
C LEU A 104 14.06 4.80 -3.49
N ASN A 105 14.06 3.61 -4.07
CA ASN A 105 13.40 3.39 -5.35
C ASN A 105 11.92 3.03 -5.13
N LYS A 106 11.15 2.87 -6.20
CA LYS A 106 9.70 2.58 -6.10
C LYS A 106 9.42 1.30 -5.33
N ILE A 107 10.19 0.23 -5.57
CA ILE A 107 10.00 -1.02 -4.83
C ILE A 107 10.38 -0.90 -3.36
N GLY A 108 11.49 -0.25 -3.04
CA GLY A 108 11.91 -0.02 -1.66
C GLY A 108 10.89 0.79 -0.87
N PHE A 109 10.31 1.81 -1.49
CA PHE A 109 9.20 2.58 -0.93
C PHE A 109 7.97 1.71 -0.69
N SER A 110 7.55 0.93 -1.69
CA SER A 110 6.37 0.06 -1.61
C SER A 110 6.50 -1.01 -0.54
N VAL A 111 7.69 -1.62 -0.43
CA VAL A 111 8.00 -2.62 0.60
C VAL A 111 7.97 -2.00 1.99
N LEU A 112 8.58 -0.83 2.20
CA LEU A 112 8.57 -0.15 3.49
C LEU A 112 7.16 0.30 3.88
N ALA A 113 6.38 0.83 2.94
CA ALA A 113 4.99 1.21 3.15
C ALA A 113 4.13 -0.01 3.53
N THR A 114 4.27 -1.12 2.80
CA THR A 114 3.59 -2.39 3.11
C THR A 114 3.94 -2.89 4.50
N ALA A 115 5.22 -2.95 4.84
CA ALA A 115 5.69 -3.38 6.16
C ALA A 115 5.14 -2.49 7.28
N SER A 116 5.08 -1.17 7.06
CA SER A 116 4.53 -0.21 8.03
C SER A 116 3.01 -0.38 8.21
N ILE A 117 2.26 -0.56 7.13
CA ILE A 117 0.83 -0.85 7.23
C ILE A 117 0.60 -2.21 7.90
N MET A 118 1.42 -3.21 7.61
CA MET A 118 1.35 -4.52 8.29
C MET A 118 1.51 -4.41 9.80
N GLU A 119 2.41 -3.56 10.31
CA GLU A 119 2.54 -3.33 11.76
C GLU A 119 1.27 -2.69 12.35
N LEU A 120 0.62 -1.75 11.65
CA LEU A 120 -0.67 -1.19 12.07
C LEU A 120 -1.77 -2.26 12.11
N VAL A 121 -1.87 -3.07 11.06
CA VAL A 121 -2.84 -4.17 10.95
C VAL A 121 -2.62 -5.23 12.03
N LYS A 122 -1.35 -5.55 12.32
CA LYS A 122 -0.95 -6.48 13.37
C LYS A 122 -1.35 -6.01 14.77
N GLN A 123 -1.14 -4.73 15.08
CA GLN A 123 -1.55 -4.14 16.37
C GLN A 123 -3.05 -4.27 16.61
N GLN A 124 -3.84 -4.30 15.54
CA GLN A 124 -5.29 -4.44 15.57
C GLN A 124 -5.79 -5.89 15.49
N ARG A 125 -4.87 -6.88 15.54
CA ARG A 125 -5.15 -8.31 15.45
C ARG A 125 -5.86 -8.74 14.15
N ASP A 126 -5.71 -7.96 13.09
CA ASP A 126 -6.27 -8.27 11.78
C ASP A 126 -5.37 -9.22 10.97
N ALA A 127 -5.94 -9.81 9.92
CA ALA A 127 -5.25 -10.78 9.06
C ALA A 127 -4.63 -10.09 7.85
N VAL A 128 -3.40 -10.50 7.48
CA VAL A 128 -2.66 -10.00 6.33
C VAL A 128 -2.37 -11.12 5.34
N GLY A 129 -2.55 -10.85 4.06
CA GLY A 129 -2.06 -11.63 2.94
C GLY A 129 -1.25 -10.76 1.98
N ILE A 130 -0.50 -11.39 1.08
CA ILE A 130 0.30 -10.69 0.08
C ILE A 130 0.38 -11.46 -1.22
N SER A 131 0.41 -10.73 -2.33
CA SER A 131 0.72 -11.24 -3.67
C SER A 131 1.79 -10.35 -4.32
N LEU A 132 2.84 -10.98 -4.84
CA LEU A 132 3.93 -10.34 -5.59
C LEU A 132 3.82 -10.79 -7.04
N TYR A 133 3.75 -9.86 -7.97
CA TYR A 133 3.57 -10.15 -9.40
C TYR A 133 4.44 -9.27 -10.30
N SER A 134 4.72 -9.77 -11.50
CA SER A 134 5.23 -8.99 -12.63
C SER A 134 4.63 -9.56 -13.93
N ASP A 135 5.39 -10.26 -14.77
CA ASP A 135 4.92 -11.09 -15.89
C ASP A 135 4.39 -12.46 -15.44
N GLN A 136 4.60 -12.80 -14.18
CA GLN A 136 4.07 -13.99 -13.50
C GLN A 136 3.75 -13.67 -12.03
N LEU A 137 2.98 -14.57 -11.40
CA LEU A 137 2.72 -14.51 -9.98
C LEU A 137 3.88 -15.20 -9.23
N HIS A 138 4.79 -14.38 -8.66
CA HIS A 138 5.99 -14.89 -7.99
C HIS A 138 5.68 -15.49 -6.63
N TYR A 139 4.80 -14.84 -5.88
CA TYR A 139 4.43 -15.27 -4.54
C TYR A 139 3.00 -14.87 -4.21
N SER A 140 2.26 -15.73 -3.54
CA SER A 140 0.92 -15.38 -3.06
C SER A 140 0.54 -16.24 -1.86
N ILE A 141 0.20 -15.59 -0.76
CA ILE A 141 -0.31 -16.26 0.44
C ILE A 141 -1.59 -15.59 0.95
N PRO A 142 -2.57 -16.39 1.42
CA PRO A 142 -3.84 -15.87 1.92
C PRO A 142 -3.67 -15.15 3.27
N GLU A 143 -4.71 -14.40 3.65
CA GLU A 143 -4.72 -13.61 4.87
C GLU A 143 -4.77 -14.48 6.11
N LYS A 144 -3.80 -14.29 7.02
CA LYS A 144 -3.72 -14.90 8.36
C LYS A 144 -3.14 -13.89 9.36
N GLY A 145 -3.52 -14.05 10.66
CA GLY A 145 -3.09 -13.15 11.74
C GLY A 145 -2.01 -13.71 12.67
N SER A 146 -1.39 -14.87 12.35
CA SER A 146 -0.37 -15.47 13.22
C SER A 146 1.00 -14.81 13.07
N GLU A 147 1.77 -14.71 14.15
CA GLU A 147 3.12 -14.13 14.14
C GLU A 147 4.03 -14.82 13.11
N ARG A 148 4.00 -16.16 13.05
CA ARG A 148 4.77 -16.92 12.04
C ARG A 148 4.42 -16.48 10.61
N HIS A 149 3.16 -16.17 10.36
CA HIS A 149 2.71 -15.73 9.04
C HIS A 149 3.26 -14.34 8.70
N PHE A 150 3.25 -13.40 9.65
CA PHE A 150 3.88 -12.10 9.47
C PHE A 150 5.38 -12.24 9.18
N GLN A 151 6.10 -13.10 9.90
CA GLN A 151 7.52 -13.33 9.66
C GLN A 151 7.79 -13.90 8.26
N MET A 152 6.92 -14.78 7.75
CA MET A 152 7.02 -15.26 6.36
C MET A 152 6.89 -14.12 5.35
N ILE A 153 5.95 -13.20 5.56
CA ILE A 153 5.79 -12.03 4.69
C ILE A 153 7.02 -11.11 4.76
N TYR A 154 7.54 -10.83 5.97
CA TYR A 154 8.76 -10.04 6.11
C TYR A 154 9.95 -10.67 5.40
N SER A 155 10.11 -12.00 5.46
CA SER A 155 11.16 -12.70 4.71
C SER A 155 11.03 -12.50 3.21
N GLN A 156 9.82 -12.62 2.65
CA GLN A 156 9.57 -12.39 1.23
C GLN A 156 9.80 -10.93 0.82
N LEU A 157 9.38 -9.98 1.63
CA LEU A 157 9.64 -8.57 1.38
C LEU A 157 11.15 -8.23 1.40
N ASN A 158 11.92 -8.87 2.27
CA ASN A 158 13.38 -8.72 2.28
C ASN A 158 14.02 -9.34 1.03
N GLU A 159 13.52 -10.47 0.53
CA GLU A 159 13.99 -11.05 -0.74
C GLU A 159 13.75 -10.09 -1.90
N VAL A 160 12.57 -9.47 -1.98
CA VAL A 160 12.24 -8.45 -2.99
C VAL A 160 13.22 -7.27 -2.95
N LEU A 161 13.64 -6.81 -1.77
CA LEU A 161 14.61 -5.70 -1.64
C LEU A 161 16.03 -6.05 -2.14
N THR A 162 16.38 -7.33 -2.11
CA THR A 162 17.70 -7.82 -2.55
C THR A 162 17.69 -8.31 -3.99
N ASP A 163 16.50 -8.48 -4.58
CA ASP A 163 16.33 -8.91 -5.97
C ASP A 163 16.80 -7.81 -6.96
N LYS A 164 17.35 -8.25 -8.07
CA LYS A 164 17.75 -7.38 -9.19
C LYS A 164 17.15 -7.95 -10.48
N PRO A 165 15.85 -7.73 -10.70
CA PRO A 165 15.20 -8.26 -11.89
C PRO A 165 15.75 -7.59 -13.14
N VAL A 166 15.97 -8.41 -14.18
CA VAL A 166 16.33 -7.97 -15.52
C VAL A 166 15.21 -8.39 -16.46
N GLU A 167 14.76 -7.47 -17.31
CA GLU A 167 13.73 -7.72 -18.34
C GLU A 167 12.42 -8.33 -17.82
N ARG A 168 12.06 -8.03 -16.58
CA ARG A 168 10.82 -8.51 -15.96
C ARG A 168 9.68 -7.58 -16.35
N LYS A 169 8.94 -7.96 -17.38
CA LYS A 169 7.78 -7.21 -17.90
C LYS A 169 6.62 -7.22 -16.93
N THR A 170 5.69 -6.30 -17.12
CA THR A 170 4.48 -6.20 -16.31
C THR A 170 3.26 -6.70 -17.11
N LYS A 171 2.45 -7.56 -16.49
CA LYS A 171 1.11 -7.96 -16.98
C LYS A 171 0.06 -7.74 -15.89
N THR A 172 0.00 -6.52 -15.39
CA THR A 172 -0.83 -6.12 -14.24
C THR A 172 -2.26 -6.60 -14.35
N TYR A 173 -2.91 -6.40 -15.49
CA TYR A 173 -4.32 -6.76 -15.69
C TYR A 173 -4.58 -8.26 -15.49
N THR A 174 -3.71 -9.14 -16.02
CA THR A 174 -3.86 -10.59 -15.89
C THR A 174 -3.84 -11.04 -14.43
N PHE A 175 -2.88 -10.52 -13.66
CA PHE A 175 -2.72 -10.92 -12.26
C PHE A 175 -3.75 -10.30 -11.34
N LEU A 176 -4.19 -9.07 -11.59
CA LEU A 176 -5.29 -8.47 -10.84
C LEU A 176 -6.58 -9.29 -10.99
N HIS A 177 -6.89 -9.82 -12.19
CA HIS A 177 -8.00 -10.74 -12.39
C HIS A 177 -7.84 -12.04 -11.60
N GLN A 178 -6.68 -12.69 -11.70
CA GLN A 178 -6.41 -13.93 -10.97
C GLN A 178 -6.47 -13.75 -9.44
N ILE A 179 -5.94 -12.64 -8.94
CA ILE A 179 -5.98 -12.32 -7.51
C ILE A 179 -7.42 -12.05 -7.07
N ALA A 180 -8.21 -11.30 -7.86
CA ALA A 180 -9.59 -11.01 -7.55
C ALA A 180 -10.45 -12.28 -7.35
N GLU A 181 -10.17 -13.34 -8.09
CA GLU A 181 -10.87 -14.63 -7.96
C GLU A 181 -10.50 -15.40 -6.69
N ARG A 182 -9.26 -15.23 -6.21
CA ARG A 182 -8.73 -15.94 -5.04
C ARG A 182 -9.08 -15.29 -3.72
N LEU A 183 -9.31 -13.97 -3.73
CA LEU A 183 -9.55 -13.21 -2.51
C LEU A 183 -10.94 -13.49 -1.92
N LYS A 184 -10.99 -13.59 -0.61
CA LYS A 184 -12.26 -13.69 0.12
C LYS A 184 -13.00 -12.36 0.04
N ARG A 185 -14.32 -12.41 -0.16
CA ARG A 185 -15.18 -11.22 -0.22
C ARG A 185 -14.99 -10.29 0.97
N ARG A 186 -15.16 -8.99 0.76
CA ARG A 186 -15.06 -7.93 1.78
C ARG A 186 -13.66 -7.85 2.41
N SER A 187 -12.62 -8.00 1.61
CA SER A 187 -11.25 -7.72 2.03
C SER A 187 -10.88 -6.27 1.69
N MET A 188 -9.95 -5.71 2.44
CA MET A 188 -9.25 -4.50 2.07
C MET A 188 -8.07 -4.90 1.17
N ILE A 189 -7.99 -4.31 -0.01
CA ILE A 189 -6.93 -4.58 -0.99
C ILE A 189 -6.08 -3.32 -1.11
N VAL A 190 -4.79 -3.46 -0.91
CA VAL A 190 -3.82 -2.36 -1.04
C VAL A 190 -2.86 -2.72 -2.17
N ILE A 191 -2.85 -1.91 -3.22
CA ILE A 191 -2.05 -2.13 -4.42
C ILE A 191 -0.93 -1.10 -4.48
N PHE A 192 0.30 -1.54 -4.71
CA PHE A 192 1.44 -0.69 -5.02
C PHE A 192 1.96 -1.05 -6.41
N SER A 193 1.90 -0.12 -7.35
CA SER A 193 2.38 -0.27 -8.72
C SER A 193 2.60 1.10 -9.35
N ASP A 194 3.44 1.20 -10.33
CA ASP A 194 3.57 2.40 -11.17
C ASP A 194 2.53 2.45 -12.29
N MET A 195 1.71 1.40 -12.42
CA MET A 195 0.57 1.32 -13.37
C MET A 195 0.93 1.72 -14.81
N LEU A 196 2.22 1.69 -15.17
CA LEU A 196 2.66 2.01 -16.51
C LEU A 196 2.27 0.86 -17.45
N GLN A 197 1.37 1.15 -18.38
CA GLN A 197 0.83 0.19 -19.33
C GLN A 197 0.79 0.82 -20.72
N THR A 198 0.95 0.02 -21.75
CA THR A 198 0.72 0.45 -23.13
C THR A 198 -0.74 0.87 -23.33
N GLU A 199 -1.01 1.73 -24.31
CA GLU A 199 -2.38 2.19 -24.61
C GLU A 199 -3.36 1.01 -24.84
N VAL A 200 -2.88 -0.07 -25.45
CA VAL A 200 -3.68 -1.28 -25.73
C VAL A 200 -4.07 -2.02 -24.44
N GLU A 201 -3.22 -1.98 -23.42
CA GLU A 201 -3.42 -2.69 -22.16
C GLU A 201 -4.23 -1.88 -21.13
N GLN A 202 -4.40 -0.57 -21.35
CA GLN A 202 -5.11 0.31 -20.41
C GLN A 202 -6.57 -0.11 -20.18
N GLU A 203 -7.29 -0.49 -21.23
CA GLU A 203 -8.68 -0.95 -21.08
C GLU A 203 -8.76 -2.23 -20.25
N GLN A 204 -7.85 -3.18 -20.50
CA GLN A 204 -7.76 -4.43 -19.74
C GLN A 204 -7.42 -4.17 -18.28
N LEU A 205 -6.54 -3.23 -18.00
CA LEU A 205 -6.23 -2.79 -16.64
C LEU A 205 -7.48 -2.24 -15.93
N PHE A 206 -8.25 -1.39 -16.61
CA PHE A 206 -9.48 -0.83 -16.03
C PHE A 206 -10.53 -1.89 -15.76
N GLU A 207 -10.65 -2.91 -16.62
CA GLU A 207 -11.54 -4.05 -16.37
C GLU A 207 -11.09 -4.88 -15.17
N ALA A 208 -9.81 -5.12 -15.01
CA ALA A 208 -9.25 -5.83 -13.88
C ALA A 208 -9.46 -5.08 -12.55
N LEU A 209 -9.27 -3.76 -12.53
CA LEU A 209 -9.57 -2.90 -11.38
C LEU A 209 -11.07 -2.94 -11.03
N ARG A 210 -11.96 -2.92 -12.02
CA ARG A 210 -13.39 -3.07 -11.82
C ARG A 210 -13.74 -4.43 -11.23
N HIS A 211 -13.09 -5.51 -11.69
CA HIS A 211 -13.29 -6.86 -11.19
C HIS A 211 -12.90 -6.98 -9.70
N LEU A 212 -11.78 -6.39 -9.29
CA LEU A 212 -11.41 -6.31 -7.87
C LEU A 212 -12.52 -5.69 -7.01
N LYS A 213 -13.26 -4.72 -7.53
CA LYS A 213 -14.33 -4.06 -6.77
C LYS A 213 -15.63 -4.89 -6.70
N TYR A 214 -15.85 -5.81 -7.65
CA TYR A 214 -17.10 -6.59 -7.75
C TYR A 214 -17.42 -7.40 -6.49
N ASN A 215 -16.40 -7.96 -5.82
CA ASN A 215 -16.57 -8.78 -4.61
C ASN A 215 -16.73 -7.93 -3.32
N LYS A 216 -17.14 -6.67 -3.42
CA LYS A 216 -17.29 -5.71 -2.32
C LYS A 216 -16.00 -5.47 -1.54
N HIS A 217 -14.85 -5.55 -2.22
CA HIS A 217 -13.58 -5.17 -1.63
C HIS A 217 -13.49 -3.66 -1.47
N GLN A 218 -12.80 -3.23 -0.42
CA GLN A 218 -12.26 -1.88 -0.32
C GLN A 218 -10.91 -1.89 -1.03
N VAL A 219 -10.74 -1.06 -2.06
CA VAL A 219 -9.51 -1.05 -2.86
C VAL A 219 -8.84 0.30 -2.74
N VAL A 220 -7.58 0.28 -2.31
CA VAL A 220 -6.67 1.43 -2.27
C VAL A 220 -5.56 1.17 -3.28
N LEU A 221 -5.41 2.07 -4.24
CA LEU A 221 -4.35 2.03 -5.24
C LEU A 221 -3.35 3.14 -4.95
N PHE A 222 -2.17 2.76 -4.51
CA PHE A 222 -1.01 3.63 -4.41
C PHE A 222 -0.22 3.57 -5.73
N HIS A 223 -0.37 4.61 -6.52
CA HIS A 223 0.35 4.79 -7.78
C HIS A 223 1.72 5.39 -7.47
N VAL A 224 2.75 4.56 -7.50
CA VAL A 224 4.09 4.88 -6.98
C VAL A 224 4.97 5.41 -8.11
N LEU A 225 5.42 6.65 -8.00
CA LEU A 225 6.15 7.37 -9.04
C LEU A 225 7.36 8.13 -8.48
N ASP A 226 8.40 8.25 -9.29
CA ASP A 226 9.36 9.35 -9.19
C ASP A 226 8.79 10.55 -9.96
N VAL A 227 8.08 11.44 -9.25
CA VAL A 227 7.35 12.53 -9.89
C VAL A 227 8.28 13.43 -10.70
N ALA A 228 9.48 13.71 -10.20
CA ALA A 228 10.43 14.59 -10.89
C ALA A 228 10.88 14.01 -12.24
N LYS A 229 11.04 12.69 -12.33
CA LYS A 229 11.55 12.02 -13.54
C LYS A 229 10.43 11.50 -14.42
N GLU A 230 9.44 10.84 -13.85
CA GLU A 230 8.40 10.14 -14.61
C GLU A 230 7.20 11.04 -14.95
N VAL A 231 6.93 12.11 -14.18
CA VAL A 231 5.82 13.02 -14.46
C VAL A 231 6.32 14.34 -15.04
N ASP A 232 7.26 14.99 -14.36
CA ASP A 232 7.77 16.31 -14.76
C ASP A 232 8.84 16.21 -15.85
N PHE A 233 9.32 15.01 -16.15
CA PHE A 233 10.37 14.73 -17.12
C PHE A 233 11.57 15.65 -16.93
N ASN A 234 11.99 15.79 -15.67
CA ASN A 234 13.05 16.73 -15.29
C ASN A 234 14.42 16.08 -15.42
N PHE A 235 14.97 16.08 -16.62
CA PHE A 235 16.31 15.64 -16.94
C PHE A 235 17.19 16.82 -17.34
N GLU A 236 18.50 16.70 -17.09
CA GLU A 236 19.46 17.71 -17.58
C GLU A 236 19.44 17.80 -19.10
N ASP A 237 19.64 18.98 -19.63
CA ASP A 237 19.69 19.24 -21.07
C ASP A 237 20.98 18.74 -21.70
N ALA A 238 21.08 17.43 -21.86
CA ALA A 238 22.18 16.73 -22.49
C ALA A 238 21.62 15.56 -23.32
N PRO A 239 22.34 15.10 -24.36
CA PRO A 239 21.99 13.88 -25.04
C PRO A 239 21.94 12.74 -24.03
N LYS A 240 20.80 12.07 -23.90
CA LYS A 240 20.64 10.96 -22.95
C LYS A 240 20.14 9.74 -23.71
N ARG A 241 20.65 8.61 -23.29
CA ARG A 241 20.13 7.32 -23.70
C ARG A 241 19.06 6.92 -22.71
N PHE A 242 17.83 6.90 -23.19
CA PHE A 242 16.69 6.36 -22.44
C PHE A 242 16.64 4.86 -22.71
N PHE A 243 16.58 4.10 -21.64
CA PHE A 243 16.60 2.66 -21.67
C PHE A 243 15.30 2.14 -21.08
N ASP A 244 14.57 1.35 -21.83
CA ASP A 244 13.40 0.66 -21.32
C ASP A 244 13.83 -0.60 -20.56
N VAL A 245 13.66 -0.60 -19.26
CA VAL A 245 14.08 -1.68 -18.36
C VAL A 245 13.25 -2.96 -18.52
N GLU A 246 12.12 -2.90 -19.24
CA GLU A 246 11.25 -4.06 -19.49
C GLU A 246 11.47 -4.69 -20.86
N SER A 247 11.76 -3.90 -21.91
CA SER A 247 11.97 -4.38 -23.27
C SER A 247 13.44 -4.47 -23.68
N ASN A 248 14.34 -3.89 -22.90
CA ASN A 248 15.77 -3.75 -23.19
C ASN A 248 16.04 -2.91 -24.45
N GLU A 249 15.08 -2.11 -24.88
CA GLU A 249 15.24 -1.18 -25.99
C GLU A 249 15.82 0.15 -25.49
N PHE A 250 16.52 0.85 -26.36
CA PHE A 250 17.01 2.18 -26.02
C PHE A 250 16.75 3.16 -27.15
N ILE A 251 16.63 4.43 -26.74
CA ILE A 251 16.46 5.54 -27.66
C ILE A 251 17.37 6.70 -27.21
N ASP A 252 18.14 7.20 -28.17
CA ASP A 252 19.03 8.34 -27.92
C ASP A 252 18.31 9.64 -28.33
N LEU A 253 18.05 10.53 -27.37
CA LEU A 253 17.38 11.81 -27.64
C LEU A 253 17.80 12.92 -26.69
N TYR A 254 17.48 14.15 -27.11
CA TYR A 254 17.49 15.30 -26.23
C TYR A 254 16.17 15.35 -25.45
N ALA A 255 16.25 15.27 -24.12
CA ALA A 255 15.08 15.25 -23.26
C ALA A 255 14.11 16.40 -23.52
N ASN A 256 14.65 17.61 -23.78
CA ASN A 256 13.86 18.80 -24.01
C ASN A 256 12.98 18.75 -25.27
N GLN A 257 13.35 17.99 -26.29
CA GLN A 257 12.60 17.89 -27.53
C GLN A 257 11.26 17.11 -27.37
N LEU A 258 11.21 16.22 -26.40
CA LEU A 258 10.03 15.40 -26.13
C LEU A 258 9.29 15.79 -24.86
N LYS A 259 9.86 16.66 -24.04
CA LYS A 259 9.34 17.00 -22.72
C LYS A 259 7.86 17.39 -22.75
N ASP A 260 7.50 18.35 -23.57
CA ASP A 260 6.13 18.89 -23.61
C ASP A 260 5.13 17.81 -24.04
N LYS A 261 5.45 17.05 -25.09
CA LYS A 261 4.60 15.97 -25.60
C LYS A 261 4.46 14.84 -24.57
N TYR A 262 5.56 14.44 -23.94
CA TYR A 262 5.56 13.41 -22.90
C TYR A 262 4.72 13.85 -21.69
N GLN A 263 4.92 15.08 -21.20
CA GLN A 263 4.14 15.60 -20.07
C GLN A 263 2.64 15.67 -20.38
N GLU A 264 2.27 16.06 -21.61
CA GLU A 264 0.86 16.08 -22.02
C GLU A 264 0.25 14.67 -22.02
N GLN A 265 0.95 13.69 -22.58
CA GLN A 265 0.50 12.30 -22.59
C GLN A 265 0.42 11.71 -21.18
N MET A 266 1.45 11.93 -20.36
CA MET A 266 1.47 11.46 -18.96
C MET A 266 0.34 12.10 -18.15
N LYS A 267 0.13 13.40 -18.27
CA LYS A 267 -0.97 14.11 -17.61
C LYS A 267 -2.34 13.57 -18.03
N SER A 268 -2.51 13.29 -19.30
CA SER A 268 -3.75 12.71 -19.84
C SER A 268 -3.99 11.32 -19.28
N TYR A 269 -2.97 10.49 -19.24
CA TYR A 269 -3.03 9.15 -18.65
C TYR A 269 -3.36 9.16 -17.15
N LEU A 270 -2.65 9.99 -16.37
CA LEU A 270 -2.89 10.12 -14.93
C LEU A 270 -4.31 10.58 -14.63
N ASN A 271 -4.84 11.54 -15.42
CA ASN A 271 -6.22 12.00 -15.30
C ASN A 271 -7.22 10.88 -15.64
N LEU A 272 -6.98 10.12 -16.71
CA LEU A 272 -7.83 8.99 -17.10
C LEU A 272 -7.85 7.91 -16.01
N LEU A 273 -6.70 7.51 -15.50
CA LEU A 273 -6.58 6.53 -14.42
C LEU A 273 -7.33 7.00 -13.16
N LYS A 274 -7.14 8.25 -12.78
CA LYS A 274 -7.85 8.86 -11.64
C LYS A 274 -9.37 8.84 -11.82
N LEU A 275 -9.87 9.24 -13.01
CA LEU A 275 -11.30 9.22 -13.32
C LEU A 275 -11.88 7.80 -13.28
N LYS A 276 -11.18 6.81 -13.85
CA LYS A 276 -11.59 5.40 -13.82
C LYS A 276 -11.63 4.85 -12.39
N CYS A 277 -10.61 5.15 -11.58
CA CYS A 277 -10.61 4.77 -10.17
C CYS A 277 -11.79 5.40 -9.41
N GLN A 278 -12.10 6.67 -9.63
CA GLN A 278 -13.27 7.33 -9.05
C GLN A 278 -14.58 6.67 -9.49
N GLN A 279 -14.73 6.38 -10.79
CA GLN A 279 -15.90 5.70 -11.35
C GLN A 279 -16.14 4.34 -10.68
N TYR A 280 -15.07 3.58 -10.41
CA TYR A 280 -15.14 2.26 -9.77
C TYR A 280 -15.14 2.32 -8.25
N LYS A 281 -15.12 3.52 -7.65
CA LYS A 281 -15.02 3.72 -6.19
C LYS A 281 -13.76 3.06 -5.62
N ILE A 282 -12.66 3.13 -6.37
CA ILE A 282 -11.32 2.76 -5.93
C ILE A 282 -10.66 4.01 -5.38
N ASN A 283 -10.05 3.89 -4.22
CA ASN A 283 -9.31 4.97 -3.63
C ASN A 283 -7.93 5.08 -4.29
N TYR A 284 -7.78 6.06 -5.15
CA TYR A 284 -6.56 6.33 -5.89
C TYR A 284 -5.72 7.39 -5.20
N GLN A 285 -4.46 7.08 -4.96
CA GLN A 285 -3.47 8.00 -4.41
C GLN A 285 -2.20 7.95 -5.24
N GLN A 286 -1.86 9.06 -5.88
CA GLN A 286 -0.54 9.23 -6.48
C GLN A 286 0.49 9.48 -5.37
N ILE A 287 1.60 8.76 -5.38
CA ILE A 287 2.66 8.80 -4.38
C ILE A 287 3.97 9.22 -5.05
N ASP A 288 4.61 10.24 -4.49
CA ASP A 288 6.00 10.60 -4.79
C ASP A 288 6.93 9.88 -3.80
N ILE A 289 7.77 8.98 -4.32
CA ILE A 289 8.69 8.18 -3.49
C ILE A 289 9.66 9.03 -2.66
N THR A 290 9.85 10.31 -3.01
CA THR A 290 10.76 11.21 -2.32
C THR A 290 10.16 11.90 -1.10
N LYS A 291 8.81 11.83 -0.90
CA LYS A 291 8.12 12.69 0.08
C LYS A 291 7.10 11.99 0.98
N ASP A 292 6.40 10.95 0.49
CA ASP A 292 5.02 10.75 0.95
C ASP A 292 4.76 9.53 1.86
N MET A 293 5.74 9.03 2.62
CA MET A 293 5.51 7.88 3.51
C MET A 293 4.37 8.11 4.51
N ASP A 294 4.32 9.29 5.13
CA ASP A 294 3.26 9.63 6.09
C ASP A 294 1.88 9.73 5.43
N SER A 295 1.84 10.17 4.15
CA SER A 295 0.58 10.28 3.39
C SER A 295 -0.03 8.91 3.13
N VAL A 296 0.79 7.89 2.84
CA VAL A 296 0.34 6.50 2.66
C VAL A 296 -0.33 5.98 3.93
N LEU A 297 0.30 6.17 5.09
CA LEU A 297 -0.27 5.70 6.37
C LEU A 297 -1.57 6.43 6.72
N ARG A 298 -1.61 7.77 6.51
CA ARG A 298 -2.84 8.55 6.72
C ARG A 298 -3.97 8.07 5.82
N ARG A 299 -3.67 7.81 4.54
CA ARG A 299 -4.67 7.35 3.57
C ARG A 299 -5.20 5.98 3.90
N PHE A 300 -4.31 5.04 4.25
CA PHE A 300 -4.71 3.71 4.70
C PHE A 300 -5.67 3.78 5.89
N LEU A 301 -5.35 4.59 6.90
CA LEU A 301 -6.21 4.75 8.07
C LEU A 301 -7.56 5.40 7.72
N ALA A 302 -7.58 6.41 6.85
CA ALA A 302 -8.81 7.07 6.42
C ALA A 302 -9.78 6.15 5.64
N GLU A 303 -9.27 5.12 4.98
CA GLU A 303 -10.12 4.13 4.29
C GLU A 303 -10.66 3.03 5.20
N ARG A 304 -10.05 2.87 6.34
CA ARG A 304 -10.44 1.85 7.30
C ARG A 304 -11.63 2.30 8.17
N TYR A 305 -11.73 3.59 8.45
CA TYR A 305 -12.75 4.20 9.32
C TYR A 305 -13.68 5.11 8.53
#